data_dfd72abf52355d04401a187afdb7eaeb
#
_entry.id   dfd72abf52355d04401a187afdb7eaeb
#
_cell.length_a   1.000
_cell.length_b   1.000
_cell.length_c   1.000
_cell.angle_alpha   90.00
_cell.angle_beta   90.00
_cell.angle_gamma   90.00
#
_symmetry.space_group_name_H-M   'P 1'
#
loop_
_entity.id
_entity.type
_entity.pdbx_description
1 polymer ?
#
loop_
_entity_poly.entity_id
_entity_poly.type
_entity_poly.pdbx_seq_one_letter_code
_entity_poly.pdbx_strand_id
1 'polypeptide(L)' 'MKHYEKLLEKGCFSREQLIEIVGTAGAANSIIYDYQTKGLIEKVKRDFYVVISLETKQPVLSRYQIGSN' A
#
# COMPACT_ATOMS: atom_id res chain seq x y z
N MET A 1 -10.34 0.26 8.53
CA MET A 1 -9.53 -0.28 7.44
C MET A 1 -8.45 -1.22 7.95
N LYS A 2 -8.88 -2.44 8.23
CA LYS A 2 -7.98 -3.42 8.83
C LYS A 2 -6.79 -3.75 7.92
N HIS A 3 -7.06 -3.92 6.64
CA HIS A 3 -6.01 -4.31 5.72
C HIS A 3 -5.00 -3.19 5.49
N TYR A 4 -5.48 -1.95 5.57
CA TYR A 4 -4.59 -0.81 5.38
C TYR A 4 -3.51 -0.77 6.45
N GLU A 5 -3.87 -1.05 7.70
CA GLU A 5 -2.91 -1.03 8.79
C GLU A 5 -1.81 -2.07 8.58
N LYS A 6 -2.21 -3.27 8.15
CA LYS A 6 -1.22 -4.31 7.85
C LYS A 6 -0.31 -3.92 6.71
N LEU A 7 -0.88 -3.32 5.68
CA LEU A 7 -0.09 -2.88 4.53
C LEU A 7 0.85 -1.74 4.94
N LEU A 8 0.39 -0.87 5.80
CA LEU A 8 1.20 0.25 6.27
C LEU A 8 2.42 -0.24 7.01
N GLU A 9 2.27 -1.29 7.81
CA GLU A 9 3.40 -1.89 8.51
C GLU A 9 4.45 -2.43 7.55
N LYS A 10 3.99 -3.04 6.45
CA LYS A 10 4.89 -3.58 5.45
C LYS A 10 5.57 -2.49 4.65
N GLY A 11 4.90 -1.39 4.43
CA GLY A 11 5.42 -0.30 3.62
C GLY A 11 5.25 -0.52 2.13
N CYS A 12 5.28 -1.75 1.68
CA CYS A 12 5.05 -2.09 0.27
C CYS A 12 4.56 -3.52 0.19
N PHE A 13 3.94 -3.84 -0.93
CA PHE A 13 3.38 -5.18 -1.11
C PHE A 13 3.15 -5.44 -2.60
N SER A 14 3.09 -6.72 -2.95
CA SER A 14 2.72 -7.13 -4.29
C SER A 14 1.25 -7.54 -4.31
N ARG A 15 0.68 -7.61 -5.52
CA ARG A 15 -0.69 -8.04 -5.66
C ARG A 15 -0.90 -9.43 -5.09
N GLU A 16 0.08 -10.31 -5.29
CA GLU A 16 -0.03 -11.67 -4.77
C GLU A 16 -0.05 -11.70 -3.25
N GLN A 17 0.77 -10.86 -2.63
CA GLN A 17 0.79 -10.78 -1.19
C GLN A 17 -0.56 -10.29 -0.66
N LEU A 18 -1.15 -9.33 -1.34
CA LEU A 18 -2.45 -8.84 -0.94
C LEU A 18 -3.52 -9.91 -1.08
N ILE A 19 -3.44 -10.70 -2.14
CA ILE A 19 -4.40 -11.80 -2.33
C ILE A 19 -4.33 -12.76 -1.15
N GLU A 20 -3.13 -13.05 -0.68
CA GLU A 20 -2.98 -13.92 0.48
C GLU A 20 -3.57 -13.31 1.74
N ILE A 21 -3.42 -12.02 1.89
CA ILE A 21 -3.95 -11.33 3.07
C ILE A 21 -5.47 -11.34 3.08
N VAL A 22 -6.09 -11.04 1.95
CA VAL A 22 -7.55 -10.91 1.89
C VAL A 22 -8.24 -12.22 1.50
N GLY A 23 -7.52 -13.14 0.89
CA GLY A 23 -8.05 -14.47 0.59
C GLY A 23 -8.49 -14.70 -0.84
N THR A 24 -8.82 -13.67 -1.58
CA THR A 24 -9.26 -13.82 -2.98
C THR A 24 -8.70 -12.71 -3.85
N ALA A 25 -8.56 -13.03 -5.14
CA ALA A 25 -8.08 -12.05 -6.10
C ALA A 25 -9.08 -10.92 -6.30
N GLY A 26 -10.37 -11.26 -6.29
CA GLY A 26 -11.40 -10.24 -6.45
C GLY A 26 -11.37 -9.20 -5.34
N ALA A 27 -11.22 -9.67 -4.11
CA ALA A 27 -11.14 -8.75 -2.97
C ALA A 27 -9.88 -7.91 -3.05
N ALA A 28 -8.76 -8.51 -3.45
CA ALA A 28 -7.50 -7.77 -3.59
C ALA A 28 -7.63 -6.68 -4.65
N ASN A 29 -8.23 -6.99 -5.79
CA ASN A 29 -8.41 -5.99 -6.84
C ASN A 29 -9.29 -4.84 -6.37
N SER A 30 -10.35 -5.14 -5.64
CA SER A 30 -11.23 -4.11 -5.10
C SER A 30 -10.48 -3.19 -4.14
N ILE A 31 -9.66 -3.77 -3.28
CA ILE A 31 -8.89 -3.00 -2.32
C ILE A 31 -7.87 -2.13 -3.04
N ILE A 32 -7.17 -2.68 -4.02
CA ILE A 32 -6.19 -1.92 -4.78
C ILE A 32 -6.86 -0.72 -5.46
N TYR A 33 -7.97 -0.97 -6.12
CA TYR A 33 -8.68 0.10 -6.81
C TYR A 33 -9.13 1.18 -5.82
N ASP A 34 -9.73 0.75 -4.71
CA ASP A 34 -10.24 1.68 -3.72
C ASP A 34 -9.13 2.51 -3.11
N TYR A 35 -8.03 1.86 -2.74
CA TYR A 35 -6.92 2.55 -2.11
C TYR A 35 -6.21 3.48 -3.08
N GLN A 36 -6.07 3.09 -4.33
CA GLN A 36 -5.48 3.97 -5.33
C GLN A 36 -6.34 5.22 -5.53
N THR A 37 -7.65 5.02 -5.59
CA THR A 37 -8.58 6.13 -5.74
C THR A 37 -8.49 7.11 -4.58
N LYS A 38 -8.28 6.58 -3.39
CA LYS A 38 -8.18 7.41 -2.19
C LYS A 38 -6.78 7.97 -1.98
N GLY A 39 -5.81 7.53 -2.76
CA GLY A 39 -4.44 8.01 -2.61
C GLY A 39 -3.69 7.34 -1.47
N LEU A 40 -4.12 6.15 -1.07
CA LEU A 40 -3.49 5.42 0.03
C LEU A 40 -2.33 4.56 -0.43
N ILE A 41 -2.29 4.18 -1.68
CA ILE A 41 -1.20 3.39 -2.24
C ILE A 41 -0.87 3.91 -3.63
N GLU A 42 0.35 3.58 -4.08
CA GLU A 42 0.81 3.98 -5.39
C GLU A 42 1.46 2.80 -6.07
N LYS A 43 1.14 2.61 -7.35
CA LYS A 43 1.73 1.54 -8.13
C LYS A 43 3.11 1.97 -8.61
N VAL A 44 4.14 1.25 -8.18
CA VAL A 44 5.52 1.57 -8.56
C VAL A 44 6.05 0.66 -9.64
N LYS A 45 5.50 -0.56 -9.71
CA LYS A 45 5.87 -1.52 -10.75
C LYS A 45 4.64 -2.33 -11.08
N ARG A 46 4.77 -3.16 -12.11
CA ARG A 46 3.72 -4.10 -12.45
C ARG A 46 3.44 -4.98 -11.23
N ASP A 47 2.24 -4.99 -10.76
CA ASP A 47 1.80 -5.81 -9.63
C ASP A 47 2.51 -5.49 -8.32
N PHE A 48 3.20 -4.35 -8.22
CA PHE A 48 3.87 -3.97 -6.99
C PHE A 48 3.44 -2.58 -6.56
N TYR A 49 3.12 -2.42 -5.29
CA TYR A 49 2.55 -1.18 -4.76
C TYR A 49 3.28 -0.75 -3.50
N VAL A 50 3.29 0.55 -3.26
CA VAL A 50 3.85 1.11 -2.04
C VAL A 50 2.75 1.84 -1.29
N VAL A 51 2.78 1.73 0.03
CA VAL A 51 1.77 2.35 0.88
C VAL A 51 2.16 3.79 1.16
N ILE A 52 1.17 4.67 1.07
CA ILE A 52 1.38 6.10 1.30
C ILE A 52 0.78 6.48 2.65
N SER A 53 1.58 7.17 3.46
CA SER A 53 1.12 7.60 4.77
C SER A 53 0.08 8.70 4.63
N LEU A 54 -1.03 8.55 5.34
CA LEU A 54 -2.08 9.57 5.33
C LEU A 54 -1.61 10.87 5.96
N GLU A 55 -0.73 10.76 6.92
CA GLU A 55 -0.27 11.95 7.65
C GLU A 55 0.64 12.83 6.80
N THR A 56 1.58 12.20 6.11
CA THR A 56 2.56 12.95 5.32
C THR A 56 2.24 12.95 3.85
N LYS A 57 1.39 12.03 3.40
CA LYS A 57 1.05 11.83 2.00
C LYS A 57 2.28 11.49 1.17
N GLN A 58 3.21 10.79 1.78
CA GLN A 58 4.44 10.36 1.13
C GLN A 58 4.61 8.86 1.33
N PRO A 59 5.35 8.20 0.42
CA PRO A 59 5.60 6.77 0.59
C PRO A 59 6.28 6.50 1.92
N VAL A 60 5.83 5.47 2.60
CA VAL A 60 6.37 5.13 3.91
C VAL A 60 7.87 4.92 3.87
N LEU A 61 8.36 4.31 2.79
CA LEU A 61 9.78 3.99 2.68
C LEU A 61 10.66 5.22 2.60
N SER A 62 10.13 6.34 2.12
CA SER A 62 10.95 7.54 1.99
C SER A 62 11.07 8.31 3.30
N ARG A 63 10.45 7.85 4.36
CA ARG A 63 10.55 8.50 5.66
C ARG A 63 11.98 8.60 6.16
N TYR A 64 12.78 7.58 5.86
CA TYR A 64 14.16 7.57 6.31
C TYR A 64 14.95 8.74 5.71
N GLN A 65 14.73 9.00 4.45
CA GLN A 65 15.43 10.10 3.80
C GLN A 65 15.00 11.44 4.35
N ILE A 66 13.71 11.58 4.59
CA ILE A 66 13.19 12.83 5.11
C ILE A 66 13.68 13.05 6.52
N GLY A 67 13.71 12.00 7.31
CA GLY A 67 14.14 12.10 8.68
C GLY A 67 15.59 12.52 8.84
N SER A 68 16.39 12.27 7.82
CA SER A 68 17.82 12.61 7.89
C SER A 68 18.06 14.10 7.72
N ASN A 69 17.07 14.81 7.28
CA ASN A 69 17.21 16.24 7.14
C ASN A 69 16.93 16.93 8.44
#